data_555dcea3d78e10674f525ef7bef206f5
#
_entry.id   555dcea3d78e10674f525ef7bef206f5
#
_cell.length_a   1.000
_cell.length_b   1.000
_cell.length_c   1.000
_cell.angle_alpha   90.00
_cell.angle_beta   90.00
_cell.angle_gamma   90.00
#
_symmetry.space_group_name_H-M   'P 1'
#
loop_
_entity.id
_entity.type
_entity.pdbx_description
1 polymer ?
#
loop_
_entity_poly.entity_id
_entity_poly.type
_entity_poly.pdbx_seq_one_letter_code
_entity_poly.pdbx_strand_id
1 'polypeptide(L)'
;MGEEDICNEALVLAQQRLTSKPDDETDSGIKSPEKVSLEMALEAEPEANLALISVPGDYAAAEAIKALNLGMNVMMFSDNVSIVQEKSIKTLARERQRIVMGPDCGTAIVNGIPLGFANVVKRGAIGVIGASGTGLQEVTCRIDQLGAGISQALGTGGHDLSEEIGGISMLFALDALAQDDETRVIVLISKPPSPIVARTILERAEACGKPVVVNFLGANPHDLARPNITAATTLASAANIAVALLNDQPLPTIETEISCDDLTMLQNACQRLPAHRQAIRGVFAGGTFCYEAQLICQQKGFIAASNTPVAGNRALANIWQSEDHTLIDMGDDDFTRGKPHPMIDPTLRNQRLLNELNDS
;
A
#
# COMPACT_ATOMS: atom_id res chain seq x y z
N MET A 1 -25.68 -7.52 -35.66
CA MET A 1 -24.44 -7.16 -34.96
C MET A 1 -24.20 -8.26 -33.92
N GLY A 2 -23.06 -8.93 -33.98
CA GLY A 2 -22.69 -9.94 -32.99
C GLY A 2 -22.24 -9.33 -31.67
N GLU A 3 -22.15 -10.11 -30.60
CA GLU A 3 -21.65 -9.65 -29.30
C GLU A 3 -20.25 -9.02 -29.40
N GLU A 4 -19.43 -9.48 -30.30
CA GLU A 4 -18.06 -8.97 -30.56
C GLU A 4 -18.06 -7.55 -31.13
N ASP A 5 -19.04 -7.22 -31.98
CA ASP A 5 -19.19 -5.86 -32.54
C ASP A 5 -19.58 -4.85 -31.44
N ILE A 6 -20.46 -5.26 -30.53
CA ILE A 6 -20.89 -4.42 -29.40
C ILE A 6 -19.72 -4.16 -28.42
N CYS A 7 -18.92 -5.18 -28.16
CA CYS A 7 -17.71 -5.02 -27.31
C CYS A 7 -16.68 -4.08 -27.95
N ASN A 8 -16.45 -4.18 -29.26
CA ASN A 8 -15.53 -3.31 -29.98
C ASN A 8 -16.03 -1.86 -30.01
N GLU A 9 -17.32 -1.64 -30.25
CA GLU A 9 -17.91 -0.29 -30.17
C GLU A 9 -17.79 0.32 -28.77
N ALA A 10 -18.04 -0.49 -27.73
CA ALA A 10 -17.89 -0.05 -26.33
C ALA A 10 -16.44 0.33 -25.99
N LEU A 11 -15.45 -0.44 -26.46
CA LEU A 11 -14.03 -0.14 -26.27
C LEU A 11 -13.62 1.13 -26.99
N VAL A 12 -14.07 1.34 -28.24
CA VAL A 12 -13.79 2.56 -29.00
C VAL A 12 -14.42 3.78 -28.31
N LEU A 13 -15.65 3.66 -27.82
CA LEU A 13 -16.32 4.74 -27.10
C LEU A 13 -15.63 5.06 -25.77
N ALA A 14 -15.20 4.05 -25.04
CA ALA A 14 -14.44 4.22 -23.80
C ALA A 14 -13.09 4.91 -24.05
N GLN A 15 -12.37 4.51 -25.10
CA GLN A 15 -11.11 5.12 -25.49
C GLN A 15 -11.30 6.58 -25.93
N GLN A 16 -12.36 6.87 -26.68
CA GLN A 16 -12.71 8.26 -27.08
C GLN A 16 -13.00 9.12 -25.85
N ARG A 17 -13.77 8.62 -24.87
CA ARG A 17 -14.08 9.36 -23.65
C ARG A 17 -12.88 9.56 -22.73
N LEU A 18 -11.93 8.62 -22.71
CA LEU A 18 -10.69 8.74 -21.94
C LEU A 18 -9.68 9.72 -22.58
N THR A 19 -9.74 9.89 -23.91
CA THR A 19 -8.84 10.77 -24.65
C THR A 19 -9.47 12.14 -24.99
N SER A 20 -10.80 12.27 -24.96
CA SER A 20 -11.46 13.56 -25.07
C SER A 20 -11.18 14.37 -23.80
N LYS A 21 -10.71 15.61 -23.98
CA LYS A 21 -10.79 16.58 -22.88
C LYS A 21 -12.26 16.64 -22.45
N PRO A 22 -12.55 16.78 -21.12
CA PRO A 22 -13.92 17.06 -20.71
C PRO A 22 -14.41 18.22 -21.57
N ASP A 23 -15.51 18.00 -22.31
CA ASP A 23 -16.17 19.09 -22.98
C ASP A 23 -16.44 20.16 -21.92
N ASP A 24 -16.00 21.37 -22.14
CA ASP A 24 -16.47 22.51 -21.39
C ASP A 24 -18.01 22.52 -21.58
N GLU A 25 -18.71 21.76 -20.73
CA GLU A 25 -20.13 21.95 -20.58
C GLU A 25 -20.31 23.43 -20.30
N THR A 26 -20.99 24.08 -21.18
CA THR A 26 -21.35 25.48 -21.12
C THR A 26 -22.16 25.76 -19.87
N ASP A 27 -21.48 25.70 -18.73
CA ASP A 27 -21.97 26.31 -17.51
C ASP A 27 -21.65 27.82 -17.63
N SER A 28 -22.68 28.59 -17.89
CA SER A 28 -22.66 30.05 -17.92
C SER A 28 -22.46 30.65 -16.51
N GLY A 29 -21.79 29.94 -15.66
CA GLY A 29 -21.31 30.39 -14.35
C GLY A 29 -19.94 31.05 -14.48
N ILE A 30 -19.78 32.20 -13.83
CA ILE A 30 -18.49 32.86 -13.63
C ILE A 30 -17.48 31.82 -13.14
N LYS A 31 -16.52 31.42 -14.00
CA LYS A 31 -15.42 30.53 -13.58
C LYS A 31 -14.77 31.18 -12.37
N SER A 32 -14.87 30.56 -11.20
CA SER A 32 -14.12 30.99 -10.04
C SER A 32 -12.63 31.00 -10.43
N PRO A 33 -11.87 32.06 -10.14
CA PRO A 33 -10.47 32.11 -10.51
C PRO A 33 -9.74 30.89 -9.94
N GLU A 34 -8.87 30.28 -10.76
CA GLU A 34 -8.02 29.20 -10.29
C GLU A 34 -7.28 29.61 -9.03
N LYS A 35 -7.38 28.78 -7.98
CA LYS A 35 -6.73 29.05 -6.71
C LYS A 35 -5.30 28.58 -6.83
N VAL A 36 -4.37 29.51 -6.86
CA VAL A 36 -2.95 29.25 -7.14
C VAL A 36 -2.13 29.04 -5.85
N SER A 37 -2.74 29.06 -4.68
CA SER A 37 -2.09 28.78 -3.40
C SER A 37 -3.02 28.10 -2.40
N LEU A 38 -2.41 27.42 -1.38
CA LEU A 38 -3.15 26.79 -0.29
C LEU A 38 -3.95 27.82 0.53
N GLU A 39 -3.41 29.03 0.74
CA GLU A 39 -4.08 30.12 1.45
C GLU A 39 -5.36 30.53 0.71
N MET A 40 -5.28 30.75 -0.60
CA MET A 40 -6.44 31.09 -1.41
C MET A 40 -7.48 29.96 -1.44
N ALA A 41 -7.04 28.71 -1.40
CA ALA A 41 -7.92 27.56 -1.32
C ALA A 41 -8.67 27.53 0.03
N LEU A 42 -7.97 27.79 1.14
CA LEU A 42 -8.58 27.86 2.47
C LEU A 42 -9.51 29.06 2.65
N GLU A 43 -9.21 30.21 2.04
CA GLU A 43 -10.14 31.35 2.04
C GLU A 43 -11.49 31.01 1.38
N ALA A 44 -11.45 30.16 0.36
CA ALA A 44 -12.67 29.73 -0.33
C ALA A 44 -13.35 28.53 0.32
N GLU A 45 -12.57 27.63 0.93
CA GLU A 45 -13.04 26.40 1.60
C GLU A 45 -12.45 26.34 3.03
N PRO A 46 -12.96 27.17 3.96
CA PRO A 46 -12.38 27.27 5.31
C PRO A 46 -12.45 25.97 6.12
N GLU A 47 -13.33 25.05 5.77
CA GLU A 47 -13.50 23.74 6.43
C GLU A 47 -12.50 22.69 5.92
N ALA A 48 -11.70 23.00 4.88
CA ALA A 48 -10.69 22.08 4.37
C ALA A 48 -9.61 21.82 5.44
N ASN A 49 -9.37 20.56 5.77
CA ASN A 49 -8.45 20.14 6.84
C ASN A 49 -7.41 19.12 6.39
N LEU A 50 -7.39 18.77 5.12
CA LEU A 50 -6.44 17.84 4.52
C LEU A 50 -5.88 18.44 3.22
N ALA A 51 -4.56 18.52 3.11
CA ALA A 51 -3.86 18.85 1.89
C ALA A 51 -3.33 17.55 1.23
N LEU A 52 -3.75 17.29 -0.02
CA LEU A 52 -3.18 16.24 -0.85
C LEU A 52 -2.09 16.84 -1.73
N ILE A 53 -0.85 16.38 -1.54
CA ILE A 53 0.34 16.89 -2.22
C ILE A 53 0.82 15.87 -3.23
N SER A 54 0.87 16.29 -4.51
CA SER A 54 1.27 15.46 -5.66
C SER A 54 2.19 16.22 -6.62
N VAL A 55 3.01 17.12 -6.08
CA VAL A 55 4.05 17.84 -6.83
C VAL A 55 5.37 17.06 -6.85
N PRO A 56 6.32 17.35 -7.74
CA PRO A 56 7.65 16.72 -7.70
C PRO A 56 8.29 16.81 -6.31
N GLY A 57 8.99 15.75 -5.88
CA GLY A 57 9.51 15.58 -4.52
C GLY A 57 10.34 16.76 -4.01
N ASP A 58 11.10 17.40 -4.89
CA ASP A 58 11.91 18.59 -4.58
C ASP A 58 11.08 19.76 -4.00
N TYR A 59 9.80 19.86 -4.36
CA TYR A 59 8.88 20.90 -3.90
C TYR A 59 7.93 20.43 -2.80
N ALA A 60 7.72 19.13 -2.69
CA ALA A 60 6.70 18.55 -1.81
C ALA A 60 6.91 18.90 -0.33
N ALA A 61 8.15 18.94 0.13
CA ALA A 61 8.48 19.30 1.50
C ALA A 61 8.04 20.74 1.85
N ALA A 62 8.24 21.69 0.95
CA ALA A 62 7.84 23.08 1.17
C ALA A 62 6.31 23.23 1.24
N GLU A 63 5.59 22.54 0.36
CA GLU A 63 4.13 22.54 0.36
C GLU A 63 3.55 21.88 1.63
N ALA A 64 4.16 20.77 2.10
CA ALA A 64 3.77 20.13 3.34
C ALA A 64 3.94 21.04 4.57
N ILE A 65 5.08 21.76 4.64
CA ILE A 65 5.33 22.73 5.72
C ILE A 65 4.29 23.86 5.70
N LYS A 66 3.94 24.38 4.52
CA LYS A 66 2.88 25.39 4.37
C LYS A 66 1.53 24.86 4.88
N ALA A 67 1.12 23.67 4.41
CA ALA A 67 -0.14 23.04 4.83
C ALA A 67 -0.20 22.85 6.35
N LEU A 68 0.86 22.32 6.97
CA LEU A 68 0.96 22.14 8.41
C LEU A 68 0.88 23.47 9.17
N ASN A 69 1.52 24.54 8.67
CA ASN A 69 1.43 25.87 9.27
C ASN A 69 0.04 26.49 9.17
N LEU A 70 -0.74 26.11 8.16
CA LEU A 70 -2.15 26.47 8.01
C LEU A 70 -3.09 25.56 8.85
N GLY A 71 -2.55 24.63 9.62
CA GLY A 71 -3.32 23.73 10.49
C GLY A 71 -3.94 22.53 9.80
N MET A 72 -3.53 22.22 8.57
CA MET A 72 -4.04 21.06 7.80
C MET A 72 -3.30 19.78 8.15
N ASN A 73 -3.95 18.64 8.00
CA ASN A 73 -3.30 17.36 7.85
C ASN A 73 -2.73 17.24 6.42
N VAL A 74 -1.79 16.33 6.21
CA VAL A 74 -1.14 16.17 4.93
C VAL A 74 -1.20 14.73 4.46
N MET A 75 -1.61 14.51 3.20
CA MET A 75 -1.34 13.30 2.46
C MET A 75 -0.35 13.64 1.34
N MET A 76 0.87 13.12 1.45
CA MET A 76 1.93 13.35 0.49
C MET A 76 2.07 12.12 -0.42
N PHE A 77 1.47 12.24 -1.61
CA PHE A 77 1.58 11.26 -2.67
C PHE A 77 2.98 11.28 -3.32
N SER A 78 3.61 12.45 -3.32
CA SER A 78 4.94 12.67 -3.87
C SER A 78 5.97 11.74 -3.23
N ASP A 79 6.80 11.13 -4.06
CA ASP A 79 7.99 10.37 -3.73
C ASP A 79 9.27 11.25 -3.81
N ASN A 80 10.45 10.65 -3.70
CA ASN A 80 11.75 11.33 -3.82
C ASN A 80 11.94 12.52 -2.86
N VAL A 81 11.33 12.48 -1.68
CA VAL A 81 11.58 13.40 -0.57
C VAL A 81 12.69 12.82 0.30
N SER A 82 13.70 13.63 0.61
CA SER A 82 14.84 13.15 1.41
C SER A 82 14.43 12.80 2.85
N ILE A 83 15.11 11.83 3.47
CA ILE A 83 14.89 11.43 4.87
C ILE A 83 14.96 12.63 5.83
N VAL A 84 15.88 13.56 5.58
CA VAL A 84 16.02 14.77 6.40
C VAL A 84 14.78 15.65 6.31
N GLN A 85 14.24 15.84 5.11
CA GLN A 85 13.01 16.59 4.90
C GLN A 85 11.81 15.87 5.50
N GLU A 86 11.68 14.55 5.28
CA GLU A 86 10.62 13.73 5.88
C GLU A 86 10.61 13.84 7.40
N LYS A 87 11.77 13.68 8.04
CA LYS A 87 11.91 13.85 9.50
C LYS A 87 11.46 15.24 9.97
N SER A 88 11.88 16.29 9.27
CA SER A 88 11.52 17.66 9.60
C SER A 88 10.00 17.88 9.52
N ILE A 89 9.37 17.43 8.43
CA ILE A 89 7.92 17.57 8.21
C ILE A 89 7.13 16.80 9.28
N LYS A 90 7.49 15.53 9.53
CA LYS A 90 6.79 14.69 10.52
C LYS A 90 6.99 15.20 11.96
N THR A 91 8.17 15.75 12.25
CA THR A 91 8.41 16.40 13.56
C THR A 91 7.51 17.63 13.72
N LEU A 92 7.42 18.50 12.71
CA LEU A 92 6.52 19.66 12.71
C LEU A 92 5.06 19.22 12.84
N ALA A 93 4.66 18.16 12.12
CA ALA A 93 3.30 17.64 12.22
C ALA A 93 2.94 17.18 13.63
N ARG A 94 3.86 16.43 14.28
CA ARG A 94 3.70 16.02 15.69
C ARG A 94 3.55 17.21 16.63
N GLU A 95 4.38 18.24 16.48
CA GLU A 95 4.29 19.48 17.28
C GLU A 95 2.95 20.21 17.08
N ARG A 96 2.40 20.15 15.87
CA ARG A 96 1.11 20.75 15.50
C ARG A 96 -0.10 19.85 15.77
N GLN A 97 0.12 18.63 16.27
CA GLN A 97 -0.92 17.60 16.42
C GLN A 97 -1.68 17.36 15.12
N ARG A 98 -0.93 17.17 14.04
CA ARG A 98 -1.41 16.81 12.69
C ARG A 98 -0.73 15.54 12.21
N ILE A 99 -1.38 14.83 11.31
CA ILE A 99 -0.78 13.68 10.63
C ILE A 99 -0.16 14.09 9.31
N VAL A 100 0.99 13.48 9.00
CA VAL A 100 1.54 13.42 7.65
C VAL A 100 1.50 11.96 7.21
N MET A 101 0.66 11.67 6.24
CA MET A 101 0.63 10.41 5.50
C MET A 101 1.64 10.49 4.35
N GLY A 102 2.69 9.69 4.38
CA GLY A 102 3.80 9.78 3.41
C GLY A 102 5.06 10.44 3.97
N PRO A 103 6.03 10.79 3.12
CA PRO A 103 6.07 10.71 1.63
C PRO A 103 5.80 9.33 1.07
N ASP A 104 5.58 9.27 -0.25
CA ASP A 104 5.24 8.02 -0.97
C ASP A 104 3.99 7.34 -0.37
N CYS A 105 2.99 8.14 0.00
CA CYS A 105 1.70 7.62 0.43
C CYS A 105 0.72 7.56 -0.75
N GLY A 106 0.71 6.41 -1.44
CA GLY A 106 -0.22 6.19 -2.55
C GLY A 106 -1.62 5.79 -2.13
N THR A 107 -1.88 5.49 -0.85
CA THR A 107 -3.14 4.87 -0.44
C THR A 107 -3.58 5.34 0.94
N ALA A 108 -4.77 5.92 1.02
CA ALA A 108 -5.46 6.19 2.27
C ALA A 108 -6.98 6.09 2.10
N ILE A 109 -7.69 5.80 3.19
CA ILE A 109 -9.16 5.88 3.28
C ILE A 109 -9.47 6.67 4.53
N VAL A 110 -10.08 7.84 4.38
CA VAL A 110 -10.43 8.73 5.49
C VAL A 110 -11.94 8.89 5.53
N ASN A 111 -12.56 8.48 6.62
CA ASN A 111 -14.01 8.51 6.79
C ASN A 111 -14.80 7.84 5.63
N GLY A 112 -14.26 6.75 5.09
CA GLY A 112 -14.86 6.02 3.96
C GLY A 112 -14.58 6.63 2.59
N ILE A 113 -13.80 7.72 2.50
CA ILE A 113 -13.41 8.35 1.24
C ILE A 113 -12.05 7.78 0.81
N PRO A 114 -11.97 7.05 -0.32
CA PRO A 114 -10.71 6.56 -0.84
C PRO A 114 -9.90 7.69 -1.48
N LEU A 115 -8.61 7.73 -1.17
CA LEU A 115 -7.66 8.72 -1.67
C LEU A 115 -6.50 8.03 -2.39
N GLY A 116 -5.98 8.67 -3.45
CA GLY A 116 -4.89 8.13 -4.25
C GLY A 116 -5.29 6.84 -4.95
N PHE A 117 -4.55 5.76 -4.73
CA PHE A 117 -4.82 4.43 -5.29
C PHE A 117 -5.70 3.54 -4.40
N ALA A 118 -6.35 4.11 -3.38
CA ALA A 118 -7.19 3.31 -2.51
C ALA A 118 -8.39 2.74 -3.26
N ASN A 119 -8.72 1.49 -2.95
CA ASN A 119 -9.90 0.84 -3.49
C ASN A 119 -11.16 1.34 -2.78
N VAL A 120 -12.28 1.29 -3.50
CA VAL A 120 -13.60 1.53 -2.90
C VAL A 120 -14.01 0.27 -2.16
N VAL A 121 -14.10 0.36 -0.84
CA VAL A 121 -14.45 -0.74 0.06
C VAL A 121 -15.56 -0.29 1.02
N LYS A 122 -16.25 -1.25 1.63
CA LYS A 122 -17.32 -0.95 2.59
C LYS A 122 -16.76 -0.22 3.82
N ARG A 123 -17.53 0.74 4.31
CA ARG A 123 -17.27 1.32 5.64
C ARG A 123 -17.58 0.28 6.71
N GLY A 124 -16.74 0.24 7.75
CA GLY A 124 -16.89 -0.71 8.85
C GLY A 124 -16.02 -0.33 10.04
N ALA A 125 -15.62 -1.31 10.85
CA ALA A 125 -15.00 -1.06 12.14
C ALA A 125 -13.54 -1.54 12.25
N ILE A 126 -12.86 -1.76 11.13
CA ILE A 126 -11.44 -2.12 11.14
C ILE A 126 -10.62 -0.93 10.66
N GLY A 127 -9.73 -0.44 11.50
CA GLY A 127 -8.75 0.58 11.15
C GLY A 127 -7.45 -0.06 10.68
N VAL A 128 -6.86 0.42 9.58
CA VAL A 128 -5.61 -0.12 9.03
C VAL A 128 -4.56 0.98 8.94
N ILE A 129 -3.37 0.73 9.46
CA ILE A 129 -2.23 1.65 9.37
C ILE A 129 -1.09 0.90 8.68
N GLY A 130 -0.51 1.49 7.64
CA GLY A 130 0.54 0.81 6.89
C GLY A 130 1.65 1.72 6.41
N ALA A 131 2.89 1.28 6.63
CA ALA A 131 4.07 1.79 5.95
C ALA A 131 4.25 1.06 4.60
N SER A 132 3.13 0.84 3.89
CA SER A 132 3.05 0.08 2.65
C SER A 132 1.75 0.38 1.92
N GLY A 133 1.82 1.03 0.74
CA GLY A 133 0.63 1.34 -0.05
C GLY A 133 -0.08 0.09 -0.57
N THR A 134 0.66 -0.82 -1.22
CA THR A 134 0.09 -2.08 -1.75
C THR A 134 -0.37 -3.03 -0.65
N GLY A 135 0.29 -3.04 0.50
CA GLY A 135 -0.17 -3.81 1.66
C GLY A 135 -1.51 -3.29 2.20
N LEU A 136 -1.69 -1.96 2.26
CA LEU A 136 -2.98 -1.35 2.60
C LEU A 136 -4.08 -1.75 1.61
N GLN A 137 -3.80 -1.70 0.30
CA GLN A 137 -4.76 -2.09 -0.73
C GLN A 137 -5.20 -3.54 -0.56
N GLU A 138 -4.26 -4.47 -0.43
CA GLU A 138 -4.57 -5.90 -0.26
C GLU A 138 -5.42 -6.16 0.98
N VAL A 139 -4.96 -5.67 2.13
CA VAL A 139 -5.65 -5.94 3.40
C VAL A 139 -7.04 -5.32 3.43
N THR A 140 -7.21 -4.09 2.94
CA THR A 140 -8.52 -3.43 2.90
C THR A 140 -9.50 -4.13 1.95
N CYS A 141 -9.04 -4.53 0.75
CA CYS A 141 -9.85 -5.29 -0.21
C CYS A 141 -10.23 -6.65 0.35
N ARG A 142 -9.30 -7.34 1.01
CA ARG A 142 -9.56 -8.65 1.57
C ARG A 142 -10.54 -8.60 2.74
N ILE A 143 -10.44 -7.60 3.60
CA ILE A 143 -11.42 -7.34 4.66
C ILE A 143 -12.82 -7.12 4.06
N ASP A 144 -12.94 -6.36 2.98
CA ASP A 144 -14.19 -6.13 2.26
C ASP A 144 -14.76 -7.43 1.65
N GLN A 145 -13.91 -8.25 1.01
CA GLN A 145 -14.28 -9.54 0.45
C GLN A 145 -14.78 -10.53 1.52
N LEU A 146 -14.23 -10.45 2.73
CA LEU A 146 -14.65 -11.23 3.90
C LEU A 146 -15.96 -10.71 4.53
N GLY A 147 -16.58 -9.68 3.95
CA GLY A 147 -17.86 -9.13 4.40
C GLY A 147 -17.77 -8.10 5.51
N ALA A 148 -16.57 -7.74 5.96
CA ALA A 148 -16.35 -6.66 6.92
C ALA A 148 -16.07 -5.31 6.20
N GLY A 149 -15.63 -4.27 6.91
CA GLY A 149 -15.38 -2.97 6.32
C GLY A 149 -14.33 -2.18 7.09
N ILE A 150 -13.93 -1.06 6.49
CA ILE A 150 -12.84 -0.20 6.93
C ILE A 150 -13.39 1.07 7.58
N SER A 151 -12.93 1.39 8.80
CA SER A 151 -13.19 2.69 9.42
C SER A 151 -12.26 3.75 8.83
N GLN A 152 -10.97 3.50 8.89
CA GLN A 152 -9.91 4.34 8.36
C GLN A 152 -8.80 3.46 7.78
N ALA A 153 -8.10 3.91 6.73
CA ALA A 153 -6.84 3.34 6.30
C ALA A 153 -5.82 4.46 6.10
N LEU A 154 -4.71 4.41 6.85
CA LEU A 154 -3.74 5.49 6.94
C LEU A 154 -2.37 5.00 6.47
N GLY A 155 -1.90 5.52 5.35
CA GLY A 155 -0.57 5.23 4.82
C GLY A 155 0.48 6.13 5.47
N THR A 156 1.55 5.57 6.02
CA THR A 156 2.56 6.36 6.75
C THR A 156 3.81 6.67 5.93
N GLY A 157 3.93 6.06 4.75
CA GLY A 157 5.14 6.14 3.92
C GLY A 157 6.16 5.06 4.25
N GLY A 158 6.95 4.66 3.25
CA GLY A 158 7.84 3.51 3.34
C GLY A 158 8.98 3.65 4.35
N HIS A 159 9.41 4.87 4.65
CA HIS A 159 10.52 5.13 5.57
C HIS A 159 10.08 5.41 7.02
N ASP A 160 8.77 5.52 7.28
CA ASP A 160 8.26 5.93 8.61
C ASP A 160 8.84 5.09 9.75
N LEU A 161 9.00 3.78 9.53
CA LEU A 161 9.48 2.84 10.54
C LEU A 161 11.00 2.65 10.55
N SER A 162 11.74 3.50 9.85
CA SER A 162 13.20 3.59 10.00
C SER A 162 13.59 4.19 11.35
N GLU A 163 14.81 3.94 11.80
CA GLU A 163 15.34 4.51 13.04
C GLU A 163 15.42 6.05 12.97
N GLU A 164 15.72 6.59 11.79
CA GLU A 164 15.84 8.03 11.56
C GLU A 164 14.51 8.75 11.73
N ILE A 165 13.41 8.19 11.26
CA ILE A 165 12.06 8.79 11.36
C ILE A 165 11.39 8.43 12.68
N GLY A 166 11.54 7.20 13.16
CA GLY A 166 11.08 6.78 14.47
C GLY A 166 9.58 6.45 14.56
N GLY A 167 8.89 6.19 13.46
CA GLY A 167 7.49 5.78 13.46
C GLY A 167 6.51 6.90 13.81
N ILE A 168 6.87 8.16 13.55
CA ILE A 168 6.08 9.33 14.00
C ILE A 168 4.64 9.26 13.48
N SER A 169 4.45 8.97 12.19
CA SER A 169 3.12 8.91 11.60
C SER A 169 2.32 7.69 12.06
N MET A 170 2.98 6.53 12.18
CA MET A 170 2.32 5.32 12.68
C MET A 170 1.87 5.45 14.13
N LEU A 171 2.70 6.02 15.00
CA LEU A 171 2.34 6.25 16.39
C LEU A 171 1.17 7.24 16.51
N PHE A 172 1.18 8.32 15.73
CA PHE A 172 0.06 9.27 15.70
C PHE A 172 -1.24 8.61 15.22
N ALA A 173 -1.15 7.85 14.13
CA ALA A 173 -2.31 7.14 13.57
C ALA A 173 -2.86 6.09 14.54
N LEU A 174 -1.98 5.37 15.24
CA LEU A 174 -2.36 4.39 16.26
C LEU A 174 -3.10 5.05 17.43
N ASP A 175 -2.61 6.18 17.93
CA ASP A 175 -3.28 6.94 18.98
C ASP A 175 -4.65 7.47 18.52
N ALA A 176 -4.74 7.93 17.27
CA ALA A 176 -6.00 8.39 16.68
C ALA A 176 -7.03 7.26 16.57
N LEU A 177 -6.63 6.10 16.04
CA LEU A 177 -7.52 4.94 15.92
C LEU A 177 -7.88 4.31 17.28
N ALA A 178 -6.99 4.42 18.25
CA ALA A 178 -7.30 3.99 19.62
C ALA A 178 -8.45 4.78 20.23
N GLN A 179 -8.56 6.08 19.90
CA GLN A 179 -9.58 6.99 20.38
C GLN A 179 -10.83 7.05 19.46
N ASP A 180 -10.77 6.49 18.26
CA ASP A 180 -11.89 6.48 17.31
C ASP A 180 -12.94 5.44 17.71
N ASP A 181 -14.12 5.86 18.12
CA ASP A 181 -15.22 4.99 18.55
C ASP A 181 -15.73 4.09 17.42
N GLU A 182 -15.54 4.47 16.16
CA GLU A 182 -15.92 3.64 15.00
C GLU A 182 -14.91 2.52 14.72
N THR A 183 -13.69 2.62 15.25
CA THR A 183 -12.65 1.59 15.08
C THR A 183 -12.67 0.61 16.24
N ARG A 184 -12.93 -0.67 15.97
CA ARG A 184 -12.94 -1.76 16.98
C ARG A 184 -11.71 -2.65 16.94
N VAL A 185 -11.11 -2.82 15.77
CA VAL A 185 -9.88 -3.61 15.57
C VAL A 185 -8.89 -2.77 14.77
N ILE A 186 -7.62 -2.82 15.12
CA ILE A 186 -6.55 -2.10 14.43
C ILE A 186 -5.62 -3.10 13.75
N VAL A 187 -5.21 -2.83 12.51
CA VAL A 187 -4.22 -3.62 11.77
C VAL A 187 -3.01 -2.75 11.46
N LEU A 188 -1.82 -3.22 11.81
CA LEU A 188 -0.54 -2.57 11.51
C LEU A 188 0.22 -3.39 10.46
N ILE A 189 0.62 -2.75 9.36
CA ILE A 189 1.29 -3.39 8.22
C ILE A 189 2.60 -2.67 7.92
N SER A 190 3.69 -3.44 7.79
CA SER A 190 4.97 -2.88 7.36
C SER A 190 5.90 -3.97 6.79
N LYS A 191 6.84 -3.55 5.95
CA LYS A 191 8.14 -4.24 5.80
C LYS A 191 8.84 -4.23 7.18
N PRO A 192 9.95 -4.98 7.39
CA PRO A 192 10.59 -5.01 8.69
C PRO A 192 10.93 -3.59 9.21
N PRO A 193 10.35 -3.17 10.34
CA PRO A 193 10.75 -1.91 10.98
C PRO A 193 12.12 -2.02 11.63
N SER A 194 12.73 -0.88 11.99
CA SER A 194 13.92 -0.93 12.86
C SER A 194 13.53 -1.54 14.23
N PRO A 195 14.42 -2.32 14.88
CA PRO A 195 14.07 -3.00 16.14
C PRO A 195 13.63 -2.05 17.26
N ILE A 196 14.20 -0.85 17.30
CA ILE A 196 13.86 0.18 18.30
C ILE A 196 12.44 0.70 18.04
N VAL A 197 12.13 1.03 16.78
CA VAL A 197 10.81 1.55 16.39
C VAL A 197 9.74 0.47 16.53
N ALA A 198 10.04 -0.78 16.15
CA ALA A 198 9.15 -1.92 16.37
C ALA A 198 8.72 -2.04 17.83
N ARG A 199 9.69 -1.98 18.76
CA ARG A 199 9.41 -2.04 20.20
C ARG A 199 8.49 -0.92 20.64
N THR A 200 8.78 0.32 20.27
CA THR A 200 7.98 1.49 20.63
C THR A 200 6.54 1.37 20.13
N ILE A 201 6.36 0.90 18.87
CA ILE A 201 5.03 0.69 18.29
C ILE A 201 4.28 -0.41 19.02
N LEU A 202 4.92 -1.55 19.31
CA LEU A 202 4.30 -2.66 20.03
C LEU A 202 3.89 -2.27 21.45
N GLU A 203 4.71 -1.52 22.18
CA GLU A 203 4.39 -0.99 23.50
C GLU A 203 3.16 -0.05 23.44
N ARG A 204 3.09 0.82 22.42
CA ARG A 204 1.95 1.70 22.20
C ARG A 204 0.70 0.93 21.81
N ALA A 205 0.83 -0.08 20.94
CA ALA A 205 -0.26 -0.95 20.51
C ALA A 205 -0.82 -1.79 21.68
N GLU A 206 0.05 -2.28 22.56
CA GLU A 206 -0.37 -2.99 23.78
C GLU A 206 -1.19 -2.08 24.71
N ALA A 207 -0.84 -0.81 24.81
CA ALA A 207 -1.50 0.16 25.67
C ALA A 207 -2.79 0.77 25.04
N CYS A 208 -3.11 0.52 23.77
CA CYS A 208 -4.21 1.19 23.08
C CYS A 208 -5.63 0.74 23.49
N GLY A 209 -5.74 -0.38 24.21
CA GLY A 209 -7.03 -0.89 24.72
C GLY A 209 -7.93 -1.57 23.69
N LYS A 210 -7.49 -1.70 22.42
CA LYS A 210 -8.21 -2.41 21.35
C LYS A 210 -7.43 -3.64 20.88
N PRO A 211 -8.08 -4.65 20.30
CA PRO A 211 -7.39 -5.72 19.60
C PRO A 211 -6.55 -5.18 18.43
N VAL A 212 -5.29 -5.59 18.37
CA VAL A 212 -4.35 -5.18 17.31
C VAL A 212 -3.83 -6.40 16.57
N VAL A 213 -3.86 -6.35 15.25
CA VAL A 213 -3.19 -7.32 14.38
C VAL A 213 -1.93 -6.69 13.83
N VAL A 214 -0.78 -7.36 13.99
CA VAL A 214 0.51 -6.84 13.50
C VAL A 214 1.06 -7.76 12.43
N ASN A 215 1.28 -7.23 11.24
CA ASN A 215 1.99 -7.86 10.15
C ASN A 215 3.26 -7.05 9.84
N PHE A 216 4.35 -7.38 10.50
CA PHE A 216 5.69 -6.94 10.12
C PHE A 216 6.33 -8.07 9.32
N LEU A 217 6.35 -7.92 8.00
CA LEU A 217 6.76 -8.98 7.06
C LEU A 217 8.13 -9.56 7.43
N GLY A 218 8.19 -10.88 7.56
CA GLY A 218 9.42 -11.60 7.90
C GLY A 218 9.81 -11.56 9.39
N ALA A 219 9.07 -10.85 10.23
CA ALA A 219 9.29 -10.91 11.67
C ALA A 219 8.81 -12.25 12.27
N ASN A 220 9.47 -12.70 13.32
CA ASN A 220 9.02 -13.87 14.06
C ASN A 220 7.73 -13.53 14.83
N PRO A 221 6.62 -14.27 14.62
CA PRO A 221 5.35 -14.00 15.31
C PRO A 221 5.46 -13.99 16.85
N HIS A 222 6.32 -14.81 17.41
CA HIS A 222 6.53 -14.85 18.87
C HIS A 222 7.09 -13.55 19.44
N ASP A 223 7.88 -12.81 18.65
CA ASP A 223 8.47 -11.55 19.10
C ASP A 223 7.46 -10.40 19.06
N LEU A 224 6.39 -10.54 18.27
CA LEU A 224 5.34 -9.55 18.10
C LEU A 224 4.16 -9.73 19.07
N ALA A 225 3.88 -10.95 19.48
CA ALA A 225 2.70 -11.27 20.28
C ALA A 225 2.70 -10.59 21.67
N ARG A 226 1.57 -10.00 22.05
CA ARG A 226 1.27 -9.37 23.33
C ARG A 226 -0.18 -9.72 23.74
N PRO A 227 -0.66 -9.43 24.95
CA PRO A 227 -2.02 -9.81 25.38
C PRO A 227 -3.15 -9.39 24.44
N ASN A 228 -3.08 -8.19 23.83
CA ASN A 228 -4.05 -7.70 22.86
C ASN A 228 -3.50 -7.63 21.43
N ILE A 229 -2.28 -8.14 21.17
CA ILE A 229 -1.65 -8.13 19.86
C ILE A 229 -1.58 -9.55 19.31
N THR A 230 -2.17 -9.75 18.15
CA THR A 230 -2.08 -10.98 17.38
C THR A 230 -1.15 -10.78 16.18
N ALA A 231 -0.11 -11.60 16.07
CA ALA A 231 0.82 -11.55 14.96
C ALA A 231 0.26 -12.26 13.72
N ALA A 232 0.42 -11.64 12.57
CA ALA A 232 0.09 -12.20 11.27
C ALA A 232 1.35 -12.38 10.44
N THR A 233 1.47 -13.50 9.73
CA THR A 233 2.65 -13.83 8.91
C THR A 233 2.56 -13.34 7.47
N THR A 234 1.33 -13.14 6.98
CA THR A 234 1.03 -12.66 5.61
C THR A 234 -0.02 -11.57 5.65
N LEU A 235 -0.11 -10.77 4.58
CA LEU A 235 -1.16 -9.77 4.40
C LEU A 235 -2.55 -10.42 4.45
N ALA A 236 -2.70 -11.60 3.81
CA ALA A 236 -3.92 -12.37 3.84
C ALA A 236 -4.31 -12.81 5.25
N SER A 237 -3.36 -13.33 6.03
CA SER A 237 -3.63 -13.72 7.42
C SER A 237 -3.99 -12.52 8.30
N ALA A 238 -3.38 -11.35 8.06
CA ALA A 238 -3.71 -10.12 8.80
C ALA A 238 -5.18 -9.74 8.61
N ALA A 239 -5.70 -9.78 7.39
CA ALA A 239 -7.11 -9.51 7.11
C ALA A 239 -8.03 -10.55 7.76
N ASN A 240 -7.72 -11.84 7.61
CA ASN A 240 -8.52 -12.93 8.17
C ASN A 240 -8.59 -12.85 9.71
N ILE A 241 -7.46 -12.61 10.37
CA ILE A 241 -7.39 -12.45 11.82
C ILE A 241 -8.20 -11.21 12.27
N ALA A 242 -8.06 -10.07 11.56
CA ALA A 242 -8.78 -8.86 11.91
C ALA A 242 -10.32 -9.05 11.83
N VAL A 243 -10.79 -9.74 10.80
CA VAL A 243 -12.22 -10.04 10.67
C VAL A 243 -12.70 -11.04 11.73
N ALA A 244 -11.90 -12.04 12.07
CA ALA A 244 -12.21 -12.98 13.15
C ALA A 244 -12.32 -12.27 14.51
N LEU A 245 -11.36 -11.38 14.82
CA LEU A 245 -11.39 -10.58 16.05
C LEU A 245 -12.59 -9.63 16.11
N LEU A 246 -12.96 -9.01 14.98
CA LEU A 246 -14.11 -8.13 14.89
C LEU A 246 -15.42 -8.85 15.20
N ASN A 247 -15.53 -10.11 14.82
CA ASN A 247 -16.72 -10.94 14.95
C ASN A 247 -16.69 -11.88 16.16
N ASP A 248 -15.71 -11.74 17.06
CA ASP A 248 -15.50 -12.61 18.22
C ASP A 248 -15.43 -14.11 17.84
N GLN A 249 -14.84 -14.41 16.68
CA GLN A 249 -14.65 -15.76 16.16
C GLN A 249 -13.29 -16.34 16.55
N PRO A 250 -13.13 -17.66 16.59
CA PRO A 250 -11.84 -18.30 16.75
C PRO A 250 -10.87 -17.81 15.67
N LEU A 251 -9.60 -17.62 16.06
CA LEU A 251 -8.57 -17.22 15.10
C LEU A 251 -8.42 -18.31 14.03
N PRO A 252 -8.36 -17.91 12.74
CA PRO A 252 -8.20 -18.87 11.67
C PRO A 252 -6.86 -19.60 11.80
N THR A 253 -6.88 -20.90 11.65
CA THR A 253 -5.65 -21.69 11.45
C THR A 253 -5.07 -21.34 10.10
N ILE A 254 -3.74 -21.14 10.05
CA ILE A 254 -3.01 -20.59 8.87
C ILE A 254 -2.94 -21.61 7.70
N GLU A 255 -3.63 -22.70 7.76
CA GLU A 255 -3.68 -23.66 6.66
C GLU A 255 -4.67 -23.14 5.59
N THR A 256 -4.13 -22.55 4.54
CA THR A 256 -4.83 -22.47 3.26
C THR A 256 -4.94 -23.89 2.74
N GLU A 257 -5.99 -24.60 3.12
CA GLU A 257 -6.34 -25.85 2.46
C GLU A 257 -6.69 -25.51 1.01
N ILE A 258 -5.76 -25.84 0.11
CA ILE A 258 -6.03 -25.81 -1.33
C ILE A 258 -7.12 -26.85 -1.57
N SER A 259 -8.23 -26.46 -2.17
CA SER A 259 -9.30 -27.40 -2.46
C SER A 259 -8.80 -28.56 -3.33
N CYS A 260 -9.39 -29.74 -3.22
CA CYS A 260 -8.99 -30.88 -4.05
C CYS A 260 -9.11 -30.58 -5.55
N ASP A 261 -10.08 -29.75 -5.93
CA ASP A 261 -10.28 -29.33 -7.32
C ASP A 261 -9.16 -28.40 -7.80
N ASP A 262 -8.79 -27.44 -6.98
CA ASP A 262 -7.67 -26.52 -7.28
C ASP A 262 -6.35 -27.29 -7.33
N LEU A 263 -6.13 -28.24 -6.41
CA LEU A 263 -4.93 -29.07 -6.42
C LEU A 263 -4.83 -29.90 -7.71
N THR A 264 -5.96 -30.47 -8.14
CA THR A 264 -6.03 -31.24 -9.40
C THR A 264 -5.78 -30.35 -10.61
N MET A 265 -6.35 -29.15 -10.62
CA MET A 265 -6.12 -28.15 -11.68
C MET A 265 -4.65 -27.75 -11.74
N LEU A 266 -4.02 -27.47 -10.60
CA LEU A 266 -2.61 -27.11 -10.51
C LEU A 266 -1.70 -28.24 -10.97
N GLN A 267 -1.97 -29.50 -10.57
CA GLN A 267 -1.22 -30.67 -11.02
C GLN A 267 -1.31 -30.86 -12.54
N ASN A 268 -2.50 -30.70 -13.10
CA ASN A 268 -2.70 -30.79 -14.56
C ASN A 268 -1.98 -29.65 -15.31
N ALA A 269 -1.97 -28.43 -14.75
CA ALA A 269 -1.23 -27.30 -15.31
C ALA A 269 0.29 -27.57 -15.28
N CYS A 270 0.82 -28.04 -14.16
CA CYS A 270 2.25 -28.39 -14.03
C CYS A 270 2.69 -29.47 -15.02
N GLN A 271 1.85 -30.51 -15.29
CA GLN A 271 2.16 -31.55 -16.24
C GLN A 271 2.23 -31.07 -17.71
N ARG A 272 1.57 -29.93 -18.00
CA ARG A 272 1.57 -29.31 -19.34
C ARG A 272 2.74 -28.36 -19.55
N LEU A 273 3.45 -27.97 -18.49
CA LEU A 273 4.60 -27.08 -18.61
C LEU A 273 5.75 -27.82 -19.29
N PRO A 274 6.45 -27.19 -20.26
CA PRO A 274 7.66 -27.71 -20.83
C PRO A 274 8.72 -27.98 -19.74
N ALA A 275 9.51 -29.06 -19.89
CA ALA A 275 10.48 -29.47 -18.88
C ALA A 275 11.56 -28.42 -18.55
N HIS A 276 11.78 -27.43 -19.42
CA HIS A 276 12.72 -26.34 -19.21
C HIS A 276 12.10 -25.18 -18.40
N ARG A 277 10.77 -25.10 -18.23
CA ARG A 277 10.09 -24.05 -17.46
C ARG A 277 10.00 -24.45 -16.00
N GLN A 278 11.10 -24.33 -15.27
CA GLN A 278 11.18 -24.69 -13.85
C GLN A 278 11.39 -23.47 -12.94
N ALA A 279 11.61 -22.29 -13.52
CA ALA A 279 11.86 -21.07 -12.76
C ALA A 279 10.57 -20.31 -12.42
N ILE A 280 10.50 -19.79 -11.21
CA ILE A 280 9.45 -18.86 -10.79
C ILE A 280 9.83 -17.47 -11.27
N ARG A 281 8.94 -16.78 -11.98
CA ARG A 281 9.09 -15.42 -12.46
C ARG A 281 7.98 -14.56 -11.90
N GLY A 282 8.30 -13.54 -11.14
CA GLY A 282 7.34 -12.59 -10.57
C GLY A 282 7.68 -11.16 -10.95
N VAL A 283 6.70 -10.43 -11.49
CA VAL A 283 6.81 -9.01 -11.84
C VAL A 283 5.76 -8.24 -11.05
N PHE A 284 6.20 -7.47 -10.08
CA PHE A 284 5.35 -6.77 -9.13
C PHE A 284 5.36 -5.26 -9.40
N ALA A 285 4.24 -4.58 -9.13
CA ALA A 285 4.11 -3.13 -9.18
C ALA A 285 4.19 -2.50 -7.78
N GLY A 286 4.68 -3.25 -6.79
CA GLY A 286 4.81 -2.76 -5.42
C GLY A 286 5.68 -3.66 -4.56
N GLY A 287 6.61 -3.04 -3.84
CA GLY A 287 7.65 -3.73 -3.09
C GLY A 287 7.16 -4.66 -1.98
N THR A 288 5.99 -4.43 -1.43
CA THR A 288 5.45 -5.27 -0.37
C THR A 288 5.07 -6.66 -0.87
N PHE A 289 4.42 -6.75 -2.03
CA PHE A 289 4.13 -8.04 -2.64
C PHE A 289 5.39 -8.77 -3.10
N CYS A 290 6.35 -8.04 -3.66
CA CYS A 290 7.64 -8.62 -4.04
C CYS A 290 8.37 -9.16 -2.80
N TYR A 291 8.34 -8.42 -1.69
CA TYR A 291 8.94 -8.84 -0.42
C TYR A 291 8.27 -10.10 0.13
N GLU A 292 6.94 -10.11 0.23
CA GLU A 292 6.16 -11.26 0.73
C GLU A 292 6.35 -12.50 -0.14
N ALA A 293 6.33 -12.35 -1.48
CA ALA A 293 6.58 -13.44 -2.40
C ALA A 293 7.98 -14.05 -2.23
N GLN A 294 9.00 -13.24 -1.98
CA GLN A 294 10.34 -13.72 -1.69
C GLN A 294 10.38 -14.52 -0.38
N LEU A 295 9.69 -14.08 0.68
CA LEU A 295 9.60 -14.83 1.94
C LEU A 295 8.88 -16.17 1.75
N ILE A 296 7.80 -16.20 0.98
CA ILE A 296 7.07 -17.43 0.66
C ILE A 296 7.97 -18.40 -0.11
N CYS A 297 8.73 -17.92 -1.09
CA CYS A 297 9.70 -18.75 -1.83
C CYS A 297 10.75 -19.34 -0.88
N GLN A 298 11.31 -18.55 0.03
CA GLN A 298 12.27 -19.03 1.03
C GLN A 298 11.69 -20.11 1.94
N GLN A 299 10.45 -19.91 2.43
CA GLN A 299 9.75 -20.92 3.24
C GLN A 299 9.55 -22.26 2.51
N LYS A 300 9.48 -22.21 1.18
CA LYS A 300 9.39 -23.39 0.30
C LYS A 300 10.75 -23.91 -0.16
N GLY A 301 11.86 -23.34 0.33
CA GLY A 301 13.23 -23.76 0.00
C GLY A 301 13.79 -23.20 -1.31
N PHE A 302 13.14 -22.20 -1.92
CA PHE A 302 13.62 -21.53 -3.12
C PHE A 302 14.40 -20.26 -2.79
N ILE A 303 15.56 -20.09 -3.41
CA ILE A 303 16.34 -18.86 -3.36
C ILE A 303 16.02 -18.06 -4.61
N ALA A 304 15.46 -16.87 -4.46
CA ALA A 304 15.13 -15.98 -5.56
C ALA A 304 16.23 -14.93 -5.79
N ALA A 305 16.34 -14.44 -7.04
CA ALA A 305 17.05 -13.21 -7.35
C ALA A 305 16.07 -12.04 -7.45
N SER A 306 16.46 -10.85 -6.98
CA SER A 306 15.60 -9.66 -6.99
C SER A 306 16.44 -8.39 -7.13
N ASN A 307 15.82 -7.30 -7.64
CA ASN A 307 16.39 -5.95 -7.54
C ASN A 307 16.31 -5.42 -6.10
N THR A 308 15.34 -5.91 -5.31
CA THR A 308 15.16 -5.59 -3.88
C THR A 308 15.24 -6.86 -3.04
N PRO A 309 16.40 -7.52 -2.93
CA PRO A 309 16.50 -8.84 -2.31
C PRO A 309 16.26 -8.78 -0.81
N VAL A 310 15.44 -9.71 -0.29
CA VAL A 310 15.36 -9.96 1.16
C VAL A 310 16.57 -10.77 1.63
N ALA A 311 16.87 -10.72 2.93
CA ALA A 311 17.99 -11.46 3.50
C ALA A 311 17.90 -12.96 3.13
N GLY A 312 19.00 -13.53 2.61
CA GLY A 312 19.07 -14.91 2.13
C GLY A 312 18.74 -15.10 0.65
N ASN A 313 18.21 -14.10 -0.04
CA ASN A 313 18.04 -14.06 -1.48
C ASN A 313 19.21 -13.35 -2.17
N ARG A 314 19.28 -13.44 -3.51
CA ARG A 314 20.36 -12.87 -4.31
C ARG A 314 19.97 -11.54 -4.93
N ALA A 315 20.90 -10.58 -5.00
CA ALA A 315 20.74 -9.40 -5.83
C ALA A 315 20.91 -9.78 -7.32
N LEU A 316 20.07 -9.24 -8.19
CA LEU A 316 20.24 -9.35 -9.63
C LEU A 316 21.47 -8.55 -10.08
N ALA A 317 22.32 -9.15 -10.90
CA ALA A 317 23.44 -8.46 -11.54
C ALA A 317 22.95 -7.43 -12.57
N ASN A 318 21.86 -7.77 -13.27
CA ASN A 318 21.18 -6.89 -14.22
C ASN A 318 19.68 -6.96 -13.96
N ILE A 319 19.08 -5.84 -13.55
CA ILE A 319 17.65 -5.75 -13.23
C ILE A 319 16.72 -6.01 -14.43
N TRP A 320 17.26 -5.97 -15.65
CA TRP A 320 16.53 -6.23 -16.89
C TRP A 320 16.59 -7.69 -17.35
N GLN A 321 17.41 -8.53 -16.71
CA GLN A 321 17.60 -9.93 -17.06
C GLN A 321 17.27 -10.83 -15.87
N SER A 322 16.44 -11.81 -16.11
CA SER A 322 16.08 -12.79 -15.09
C SER A 322 17.12 -13.90 -14.99
N GLU A 323 17.36 -14.33 -13.76
CA GLU A 323 18.27 -15.41 -13.43
C GLU A 323 17.52 -16.46 -12.60
N ASP A 324 17.29 -17.66 -13.11
CA ASP A 324 16.62 -18.73 -12.34
C ASP A 324 15.30 -18.21 -11.70
N HIS A 325 15.00 -18.49 -10.43
CA HIS A 325 13.85 -17.86 -9.73
C HIS A 325 14.09 -16.36 -9.57
N THR A 326 13.24 -15.54 -10.18
CA THR A 326 13.41 -14.07 -10.19
C THR A 326 12.11 -13.37 -9.81
N LEU A 327 12.19 -12.50 -8.82
CA LEU A 327 11.07 -11.69 -8.32
C LEU A 327 11.47 -10.22 -8.37
N ILE A 328 10.78 -9.41 -9.19
CA ILE A 328 11.15 -8.02 -9.48
C ILE A 328 10.09 -7.07 -8.95
N ASP A 329 10.53 -6.08 -8.20
CA ASP A 329 9.75 -4.90 -7.84
C ASP A 329 9.94 -3.81 -8.89
N MET A 330 8.93 -3.61 -9.74
CA MET A 330 8.92 -2.55 -10.75
C MET A 330 8.46 -1.20 -10.18
N GLY A 331 8.06 -1.16 -8.91
CA GLY A 331 7.75 0.07 -8.18
C GLY A 331 8.98 0.71 -7.51
N ASP A 332 10.14 0.06 -7.59
CA ASP A 332 11.39 0.58 -7.05
C ASP A 332 11.95 1.77 -7.88
N ASP A 333 12.78 2.59 -7.25
CA ASP A 333 13.41 3.77 -7.84
C ASP A 333 14.17 3.46 -9.14
N ASP A 334 14.75 2.27 -9.27
CA ASP A 334 15.44 1.83 -10.48
C ASP A 334 14.55 1.87 -11.72
N PHE A 335 13.23 1.73 -11.55
CA PHE A 335 12.26 1.74 -12.64
C PHE A 335 11.40 3.01 -12.69
N THR A 336 11.22 3.71 -11.56
CA THR A 336 10.30 4.83 -11.42
C THR A 336 10.96 6.20 -11.50
N ARG A 337 12.29 6.30 -11.29
CA ARG A 337 12.97 7.60 -11.33
C ARG A 337 12.83 8.27 -12.70
N GLY A 338 12.14 9.42 -12.73
CA GLY A 338 11.86 10.17 -13.95
C GLY A 338 10.83 9.50 -14.89
N LYS A 339 10.10 8.50 -14.40
CA LYS A 339 9.05 7.79 -15.12
C LYS A 339 7.82 7.62 -14.22
N PRO A 340 6.61 7.49 -14.81
CA PRO A 340 5.42 7.19 -14.03
C PRO A 340 5.54 5.84 -13.31
N HIS A 341 4.96 5.76 -12.11
CA HIS A 341 4.86 4.50 -11.38
C HIS A 341 4.05 3.47 -12.20
N PRO A 342 4.37 2.15 -12.15
CA PRO A 342 3.70 1.11 -12.95
C PRO A 342 2.20 0.95 -12.65
N MET A 343 1.67 1.53 -11.59
CA MET A 343 0.22 1.65 -11.36
C MET A 343 -0.43 2.76 -12.19
N ILE A 344 0.34 3.77 -12.63
CA ILE A 344 -0.11 4.87 -13.48
C ILE A 344 0.09 4.51 -14.95
N ASP A 345 1.32 4.07 -15.30
CA ASP A 345 1.66 3.63 -16.65
C ASP A 345 2.23 2.20 -16.61
N PRO A 346 1.43 1.19 -17.00
CA PRO A 346 1.84 -0.21 -16.93
C PRO A 346 2.75 -0.64 -18.09
N THR A 347 3.12 0.24 -19.01
CA THR A 347 3.84 -0.11 -20.25
C THR A 347 5.12 -0.86 -19.97
N LEU A 348 5.99 -0.36 -19.08
CA LEU A 348 7.26 -0.97 -18.75
C LEU A 348 7.10 -2.33 -18.07
N ARG A 349 6.15 -2.44 -17.15
CA ARG A 349 5.80 -3.69 -16.47
C ARG A 349 5.27 -4.73 -17.46
N ASN A 350 4.38 -4.33 -18.35
CA ASN A 350 3.80 -5.23 -19.35
C ASN A 350 4.87 -5.71 -20.33
N GLN A 351 5.79 -4.83 -20.77
CA GLN A 351 6.93 -5.22 -21.59
C GLN A 351 7.83 -6.23 -20.89
N ARG A 352 8.13 -6.01 -19.60
CA ARG A 352 8.92 -6.96 -18.81
C ARG A 352 8.21 -8.31 -18.71
N LEU A 353 6.90 -8.34 -18.45
CA LEU A 353 6.12 -9.56 -18.38
C LEU A 353 6.15 -10.33 -19.73
N LEU A 354 6.00 -9.63 -20.85
CA LEU A 354 6.08 -10.23 -22.18
C LEU A 354 7.48 -10.82 -22.45
N ASN A 355 8.54 -10.14 -22.03
CA ASN A 355 9.90 -10.67 -22.16
C ASN A 355 10.05 -11.98 -21.37
N GLU A 356 9.57 -12.03 -20.11
CA GLU A 356 9.61 -13.25 -19.29
C GLU A 356 8.84 -14.42 -19.94
N LEU A 357 7.74 -14.13 -20.63
CA LEU A 357 6.96 -15.16 -21.35
C LEU A 357 7.66 -15.66 -22.61
N ASN A 358 8.50 -14.85 -23.25
CA ASN A 358 9.21 -15.19 -24.48
C ASN A 358 10.56 -15.87 -24.22
N ASP A 359 11.22 -15.54 -23.11
CA ASP A 359 12.54 -16.08 -22.74
C ASP A 359 12.48 -17.44 -22.06
N SER A 360 11.31 -17.97 -21.86
CA SER A 360 11.04 -19.20 -21.09
C SER A 360 10.74 -20.41 -21.96
#